data_06b38ef6f2aabb487b379c630cace05c
#
_entry.id   06b38ef6f2aabb487b379c630cace05c
#
_cell.length_a   1.000
_cell.length_b   1.000
_cell.length_c   1.000
_cell.angle_alpha   90.00
_cell.angle_beta   90.00
_cell.angle_gamma   90.00
#
_symmetry.space_group_name_H-M   'P 1'
#
loop_
_entity.id
_entity.type
_entity.pdbx_description
1 polymer ?
#
loop_
_entity_poly.entity_id
_entity_poly.type
_entity_poly.pdbx_seq_one_letter_code
_entity_poly.pdbx_strand_id
1 'polypeptide(L)'
;SVISFATVIDAEFVDRYEAIRPAAPSLPEDFESPRTDTILQERPVIASTMSAALAAASNFWIEIEYVVANRGRYEEGNQIDMQRGSRVFFGFGDQTLARNSPIGSVRILYGTHSASRNLRFGNNSMDKLDLPIPDVEGPPSYSGQTLLFTRESPNSYRLSLGTPAEIATWKAKSQSAGTSYAMRSGREFGVF
;
A
#
# COMPACT_ATOMS: atom_id res chain seq x y z
N SER A 1 29.60 16.91 24.95
CA SER A 1 28.42 17.44 25.66
C SER A 1 27.18 16.98 24.92
N VAL A 2 26.44 16.05 25.51
CA VAL A 2 25.16 15.58 24.99
C VAL A 2 24.11 16.54 25.53
N ILE A 3 23.46 17.31 24.63
CA ILE A 3 22.32 18.13 25.01
C ILE A 3 21.09 17.23 25.00
N SER A 4 20.63 16.86 26.20
CA SER A 4 19.35 16.18 26.37
C SER A 4 18.25 17.23 26.33
N PHE A 5 17.43 17.23 25.28
CA PHE A 5 16.17 17.96 25.24
C PHE A 5 15.13 17.18 26.02
N ALA A 6 15.10 17.35 27.32
CA ALA A 6 13.95 17.03 28.12
C ALA A 6 12.91 18.13 27.86
N THR A 7 11.82 17.79 27.16
CA THR A 7 10.66 18.67 27.05
C THR A 7 10.01 18.70 28.45
N VAL A 8 10.32 19.70 29.23
CA VAL A 8 9.58 20.00 30.45
C VAL A 8 8.23 20.54 30.00
N ILE A 9 7.21 19.70 30.04
CA ILE A 9 5.82 20.17 29.90
C ILE A 9 5.54 20.89 31.20
N ASP A 10 5.43 22.21 31.13
CA ASP A 10 5.13 23.03 32.25
C ASP A 10 3.76 22.64 32.86
N ALA A 11 3.75 22.28 34.12
CA ALA A 11 2.53 21.87 34.83
C ALA A 11 1.45 22.95 34.76
N GLU A 12 1.86 24.23 34.81
CA GLU A 12 0.93 25.37 34.65
C GLU A 12 0.25 25.38 33.25
N PHE A 13 0.91 24.89 32.22
CA PHE A 13 0.31 24.79 30.89
C PHE A 13 -0.79 23.71 30.85
N VAL A 14 -0.54 22.58 31.51
CA VAL A 14 -1.53 21.49 31.59
C VAL A 14 -2.77 21.96 32.37
N ASP A 15 -2.58 22.60 33.49
CA ASP A 15 -3.70 23.12 34.31
C ASP A 15 -4.50 24.17 33.55
N ARG A 16 -3.84 25.07 32.80
CA ARG A 16 -4.53 26.06 31.96
C ARG A 16 -5.28 25.42 30.81
N TYR A 17 -4.72 24.38 30.21
CA TYR A 17 -5.39 23.66 29.13
C TYR A 17 -6.63 22.91 29.61
N GLU A 18 -6.57 22.27 30.76
CA GLU A 18 -7.74 21.60 31.36
C GLU A 18 -8.85 22.60 31.79
N ALA A 19 -8.46 23.78 32.25
CA ALA A 19 -9.42 24.83 32.66
C ALA A 19 -10.19 25.44 31.47
N ILE A 20 -9.65 25.41 30.26
CA ILE A 20 -10.28 25.94 29.02
C ILE A 20 -10.84 24.86 28.10
N ARG A 21 -10.69 23.59 28.48
CA ARG A 21 -11.22 22.47 27.70
C ARG A 21 -12.74 22.56 27.69
N PRO A 22 -13.41 22.79 26.55
CA PRO A 22 -14.85 22.75 26.49
C PRO A 22 -15.35 21.38 26.93
N ALA A 23 -16.36 21.33 27.80
CA ALA A 23 -17.00 20.08 28.15
C ALA A 23 -17.42 19.36 26.88
N ALA A 24 -17.01 18.09 26.74
CA ALA A 24 -17.44 17.29 25.63
C ALA A 24 -18.98 17.30 25.60
N PRO A 25 -19.61 17.62 24.45
CA PRO A 25 -21.04 17.59 24.36
C PRO A 25 -21.52 16.18 24.75
N SER A 26 -22.40 16.09 25.74
CA SER A 26 -23.08 14.85 26.09
C SER A 26 -23.89 14.43 24.88
N LEU A 27 -23.54 13.26 24.29
CA LEU A 27 -24.33 12.66 23.23
C LEU A 27 -25.73 12.35 23.81
N PRO A 28 -26.79 12.63 23.05
CA PRO A 28 -28.15 12.22 23.45
C PRO A 28 -28.18 10.71 23.70
N GLU A 29 -28.81 10.25 24.77
CA GLU A 29 -28.89 8.82 25.14
C GLU A 29 -29.61 7.94 24.10
N ASP A 30 -30.27 8.53 23.11
CA ASP A 30 -31.01 7.85 22.04
C ASP A 30 -30.24 7.73 20.71
N PHE A 31 -28.89 7.83 20.69
CA PHE A 31 -28.14 7.56 19.51
C PHE A 31 -28.00 6.04 19.34
N GLU A 32 -29.06 5.40 18.80
CA GLU A 32 -28.92 4.05 18.24
C GLU A 32 -27.87 4.09 17.15
N SER A 33 -26.73 3.50 17.43
CA SER A 33 -25.68 3.29 16.41
C SER A 33 -26.33 2.56 15.22
N PRO A 34 -26.24 3.10 14.00
CA PRO A 34 -26.77 2.39 12.83
C PRO A 34 -26.15 1.01 12.79
N ARG A 35 -27.00 0.02 12.70
CA ARG A 35 -26.72 -1.42 12.80
C ARG A 35 -25.43 -1.79 12.12
N THR A 36 -24.45 -2.16 12.91
CA THR A 36 -23.11 -2.60 12.52
C THR A 36 -23.14 -3.94 11.79
N ASP A 37 -24.28 -4.65 11.83
CA ASP A 37 -24.37 -6.03 11.36
C ASP A 37 -24.36 -6.19 9.83
N THR A 38 -24.82 -5.18 9.09
CA THR A 38 -24.85 -5.25 7.61
C THR A 38 -23.48 -4.94 6.99
N ILE A 39 -22.65 -4.14 7.66
CA ILE A 39 -21.33 -3.74 7.14
C ILE A 39 -20.27 -4.82 7.39
N LEU A 40 -20.47 -5.68 8.41
CA LEU A 40 -19.52 -6.73 8.76
C LEU A 40 -19.60 -7.97 7.83
N GLN A 41 -20.74 -8.20 7.17
CA GLN A 41 -20.90 -9.34 6.25
C GLN A 41 -20.33 -9.10 4.85
N GLU A 42 -20.30 -7.86 4.35
CA GLU A 42 -19.75 -7.55 3.03
C GLU A 42 -18.22 -7.52 2.99
N ARG A 43 -17.55 -7.14 4.08
CA ARG A 43 -16.09 -7.05 4.14
C ARG A 43 -15.35 -8.37 3.91
N PRO A 44 -15.74 -9.51 4.49
CA PRO A 44 -15.05 -10.77 4.23
C PRO A 44 -15.27 -11.29 2.81
N VAL A 45 -16.45 -11.06 2.22
CA VAL A 45 -16.75 -11.50 0.85
C VAL A 45 -15.93 -10.71 -0.17
N ILE A 46 -15.84 -9.39 -0.05
CA ILE A 46 -15.04 -8.54 -0.95
C ILE A 46 -13.55 -8.88 -0.80
N ALA A 47 -13.05 -9.06 0.41
CA ALA A 47 -11.66 -9.43 0.66
C ALA A 47 -11.33 -10.81 0.07
N SER A 48 -12.22 -11.79 0.17
CA SER A 48 -12.01 -13.14 -0.40
C SER A 48 -12.04 -13.12 -1.93
N THR A 49 -12.90 -12.33 -2.54
CA THR A 49 -12.97 -12.19 -4.00
C THR A 49 -11.75 -11.44 -4.56
N MET A 50 -11.28 -10.40 -3.90
CA MET A 50 -10.04 -9.70 -4.27
C MET A 50 -8.83 -10.63 -4.14
N SER A 51 -8.71 -11.39 -3.05
CA SER A 51 -7.62 -12.33 -2.83
C SER A 51 -7.60 -13.41 -3.91
N ALA A 52 -8.76 -13.97 -4.27
CA ALA A 52 -8.87 -14.97 -5.34
C ALA A 52 -8.48 -14.37 -6.71
N ALA A 53 -8.91 -13.15 -7.03
CA ALA A 53 -8.56 -12.47 -8.27
C ALA A 53 -7.05 -12.22 -8.35
N LEU A 54 -6.43 -11.73 -7.26
CA LEU A 54 -5.00 -11.51 -7.17
C LEU A 54 -4.19 -12.81 -7.34
N ALA A 55 -4.64 -13.91 -6.74
CA ALA A 55 -3.97 -15.20 -6.85
C ALA A 55 -3.97 -15.75 -8.29
N ALA A 56 -5.09 -15.59 -9.00
CA ALA A 56 -5.31 -16.13 -10.33
C ALA A 56 -4.68 -15.29 -11.46
N ALA A 57 -4.50 -13.99 -11.24
CA ALA A 57 -4.10 -13.05 -12.28
C ALA A 57 -2.65 -13.24 -12.72
N SER A 58 -2.40 -12.94 -14.00
CA SER A 58 -1.06 -12.85 -14.58
C SER A 58 -0.47 -11.44 -14.54
N ASN A 59 -1.34 -10.42 -14.41
CA ASN A 59 -0.96 -9.02 -14.46
C ASN A 59 -1.55 -8.27 -13.27
N PHE A 60 -0.74 -7.42 -12.63
CA PHE A 60 -1.14 -6.49 -11.58
C PHE A 60 -0.64 -5.09 -11.92
N TRP A 61 -1.55 -4.14 -12.05
CA TRP A 61 -1.19 -2.74 -12.24
C TRP A 61 -1.56 -1.90 -11.03
N ILE A 62 -0.79 -0.83 -10.79
CA ILE A 62 -1.00 0.08 -9.66
C ILE A 62 -0.52 1.49 -10.01
N GLU A 63 -1.32 2.48 -9.64
CA GLU A 63 -0.94 3.90 -9.71
C GLU A 63 -0.03 4.26 -8.54
N ILE A 64 1.04 4.99 -8.82
CA ILE A 64 2.00 5.47 -7.83
C ILE A 64 1.92 7.00 -7.77
N GLU A 65 1.47 7.54 -6.65
CA GLU A 65 1.45 8.97 -6.41
C GLU A 65 2.85 9.45 -5.98
N TYR A 66 3.44 8.74 -5.03
CA TYR A 66 4.80 9.00 -4.54
C TYR A 66 5.46 7.70 -4.10
N VAL A 67 6.76 7.69 -4.04
CA VAL A 67 7.55 6.61 -3.45
C VAL A 67 8.17 7.04 -2.13
N VAL A 68 8.27 6.09 -1.21
CA VAL A 68 8.90 6.37 0.08
C VAL A 68 10.42 6.42 -0.12
N ALA A 69 11.01 7.57 0.19
CA ALA A 69 12.45 7.73 0.17
C ALA A 69 13.13 6.72 1.10
N ASN A 70 14.06 5.97 0.58
CA ASN A 70 14.85 5.01 1.37
C ASN A 70 15.95 5.81 2.08
N ARG A 71 15.65 6.24 3.31
CA ARG A 71 16.50 7.14 4.10
C ARG A 71 17.96 6.68 4.08
N GLY A 72 18.83 7.48 3.47
CA GLY A 72 20.28 7.34 3.49
C GLY A 72 20.90 6.49 2.37
N ARG A 73 20.14 6.07 1.34
CA ARG A 73 20.71 5.30 0.23
C ARG A 73 20.54 5.95 -1.15
N TYR A 74 19.37 6.57 -1.43
CA TYR A 74 19.05 7.13 -2.74
C TYR A 74 18.18 8.37 -2.56
N GLU A 75 18.39 9.39 -3.40
CA GLU A 75 17.56 10.61 -3.40
C GLU A 75 16.11 10.28 -3.77
N GLU A 76 15.94 9.44 -4.79
CA GLU A 76 14.65 8.89 -5.18
C GLU A 76 14.33 7.63 -4.37
N GLY A 77 13.09 7.56 -3.88
CA GLY A 77 12.61 6.38 -3.18
C GLY A 77 12.36 5.21 -4.13
N ASN A 78 12.46 3.99 -3.61
CA ASN A 78 12.15 2.77 -4.35
C ASN A 78 11.17 1.85 -3.63
N GLN A 79 10.46 2.33 -2.61
CA GLN A 79 9.46 1.52 -1.90
C GLN A 79 8.06 2.05 -2.16
N ILE A 80 7.17 1.17 -2.62
CA ILE A 80 5.76 1.49 -2.84
C ILE A 80 4.87 0.88 -1.77
N ASP A 81 3.79 1.62 -1.46
CA ASP A 81 2.70 1.16 -0.61
C ASP A 81 1.58 0.62 -1.50
N MET A 82 1.23 -0.65 -1.29
CA MET A 82 0.16 -1.35 -1.96
C MET A 82 -0.99 -1.62 -0.99
N GLN A 83 -2.20 -1.81 -1.51
CA GLN A 83 -3.34 -2.22 -0.71
C GLN A 83 -3.00 -3.48 0.10
N ARG A 84 -3.47 -3.54 1.35
CA ARG A 84 -3.36 -4.76 2.16
C ARG A 84 -3.94 -5.96 1.42
N GLY A 85 -3.19 -7.04 1.34
CA GLY A 85 -3.55 -8.25 0.61
C GLY A 85 -2.99 -8.31 -0.82
N SER A 86 -2.44 -7.22 -1.38
CA SER A 86 -1.81 -7.24 -2.71
C SER A 86 -0.65 -8.24 -2.81
N ARG A 87 -0.04 -8.60 -1.67
CA ARG A 87 0.99 -9.64 -1.59
C ARG A 87 0.56 -11.00 -2.15
N VAL A 88 -0.77 -11.25 -2.23
CA VAL A 88 -1.30 -12.50 -2.80
C VAL A 88 -0.95 -12.62 -4.28
N PHE A 89 -0.96 -11.53 -5.04
CA PHE A 89 -0.47 -11.54 -6.42
C PHE A 89 0.99 -12.02 -6.50
N PHE A 90 1.80 -11.68 -5.52
CA PHE A 90 3.21 -12.04 -5.42
C PHE A 90 3.45 -13.45 -4.83
N GLY A 91 2.40 -14.26 -4.67
CA GLY A 91 2.49 -15.65 -4.21
C GLY A 91 2.52 -15.83 -2.69
N PHE A 92 2.23 -14.78 -1.91
CA PHE A 92 2.18 -14.86 -0.46
C PHE A 92 0.73 -14.95 0.04
N GLY A 93 0.53 -15.61 1.18
CA GLY A 93 -0.80 -15.74 1.77
C GLY A 93 -1.35 -14.42 2.30
N ASP A 94 -2.68 -14.32 2.46
CA ASP A 94 -3.39 -13.12 2.92
C ASP A 94 -3.64 -13.10 4.45
N GLN A 95 -3.02 -14.03 5.20
CA GLN A 95 -3.15 -14.09 6.66
C GLN A 95 -2.84 -12.76 7.34
N THR A 96 -3.42 -12.55 8.49
CA THR A 96 -3.11 -11.36 9.31
C THR A 96 -1.66 -11.41 9.79
N LEU A 97 -0.94 -10.31 9.59
CA LEU A 97 0.45 -10.15 9.99
C LEU A 97 0.57 -9.06 11.06
N ALA A 98 1.57 -9.19 11.92
CA ALA A 98 1.98 -8.12 12.81
C ALA A 98 2.56 -6.95 12.00
N ARG A 99 2.39 -5.71 12.48
CA ARG A 99 2.99 -4.53 11.82
C ARG A 99 4.51 -4.65 11.76
N ASN A 100 5.08 -4.13 10.69
CA ASN A 100 6.52 -4.18 10.38
C ASN A 100 7.10 -5.59 10.20
N SER A 101 6.25 -6.59 9.94
CA SER A 101 6.71 -7.96 9.67
C SER A 101 7.24 -8.10 8.24
N PRO A 102 8.34 -8.84 8.05
CA PRO A 102 8.73 -9.31 6.72
C PRO A 102 7.66 -10.26 6.17
N ILE A 103 7.42 -10.18 4.86
CA ILE A 103 6.55 -11.11 4.13
C ILE A 103 7.41 -12.12 3.39
N GLY A 104 8.39 -11.64 2.65
CA GLY A 104 9.30 -12.45 1.85
C GLY A 104 10.00 -11.60 0.79
N SER A 105 10.49 -12.24 -0.24
CA SER A 105 11.13 -11.57 -1.38
C SER A 105 10.70 -12.16 -2.70
N VAL A 106 10.67 -11.32 -3.73
CA VAL A 106 10.37 -11.70 -5.11
C VAL A 106 11.46 -11.20 -6.04
N ARG A 107 11.62 -11.84 -7.17
CA ARG A 107 12.49 -11.40 -8.25
C ARG A 107 11.74 -10.40 -9.11
N ILE A 108 12.27 -9.20 -9.26
CA ILE A 108 11.74 -8.16 -10.17
C ILE A 108 12.72 -7.99 -11.32
N LEU A 109 12.18 -8.06 -12.54
CA LEU A 109 12.90 -7.81 -13.79
C LEU A 109 12.48 -6.45 -14.34
N TYR A 110 13.43 -5.61 -14.71
CA TYR A 110 13.21 -4.35 -15.42
C TYR A 110 14.27 -4.18 -16.50
N GLY A 111 13.84 -4.04 -17.76
CA GLY A 111 14.79 -4.09 -18.90
C GLY A 111 15.60 -5.39 -18.87
N THR A 112 16.92 -5.25 -18.79
CA THR A 112 17.87 -6.37 -18.64
C THR A 112 18.28 -6.66 -17.21
N HIS A 113 17.87 -5.83 -16.25
CA HIS A 113 18.20 -6.00 -14.85
C HIS A 113 17.23 -6.94 -14.15
N SER A 114 17.76 -7.69 -13.18
CA SER A 114 16.97 -8.60 -12.35
C SER A 114 17.54 -8.62 -10.95
N ALA A 115 16.69 -8.34 -9.95
CA ALA A 115 17.10 -8.31 -8.55
C ALA A 115 16.02 -8.88 -7.63
N SER A 116 16.44 -9.44 -6.49
CA SER A 116 15.53 -9.81 -5.41
C SER A 116 15.07 -8.57 -4.66
N ARG A 117 13.76 -8.45 -4.44
CA ARG A 117 13.13 -7.30 -3.78
C ARG A 117 12.24 -7.76 -2.63
N ASN A 118 12.31 -7.04 -1.52
CA ASN A 118 11.62 -7.43 -0.32
C ASN A 118 10.18 -6.95 -0.32
N LEU A 119 9.30 -7.81 0.21
CA LEU A 119 7.96 -7.44 0.65
C LEU A 119 7.91 -7.46 2.18
N ARG A 120 7.21 -6.49 2.73
CA ARG A 120 6.92 -6.41 4.16
C ARG A 120 5.51 -5.85 4.43
N PHE A 121 4.95 -6.16 5.57
CA PHE A 121 3.74 -5.53 6.06
C PHE A 121 4.11 -4.30 6.89
N GLY A 122 3.71 -3.12 6.42
CA GLY A 122 4.11 -1.85 7.01
C GLY A 122 3.40 -1.52 8.33
N ASN A 123 3.87 -0.46 9.01
CA ASN A 123 3.24 0.09 10.20
C ASN A 123 1.87 0.74 9.92
N ASN A 124 1.64 1.19 8.70
CA ASN A 124 0.38 1.72 8.20
C ASN A 124 -0.61 0.65 7.75
N SER A 125 -0.34 -0.63 8.03
CA SER A 125 -1.16 -1.78 7.64
C SER A 125 -1.31 -1.97 6.12
N MET A 126 -0.34 -1.51 5.34
CA MET A 126 -0.24 -1.72 3.90
C MET A 126 0.88 -2.71 3.58
N ASP A 127 0.73 -3.44 2.48
CA ASP A 127 1.82 -4.22 1.92
C ASP A 127 2.81 -3.27 1.24
N LYS A 128 4.10 -3.48 1.47
CA LYS A 128 5.17 -2.65 0.92
C LYS A 128 6.09 -3.50 0.07
N LEU A 129 6.41 -3.03 -1.11
CA LEU A 129 7.34 -3.68 -2.03
C LEU A 129 8.50 -2.74 -2.34
N ASP A 130 9.72 -3.22 -2.17
CA ASP A 130 10.91 -2.55 -2.70
C ASP A 130 10.98 -2.79 -4.21
N LEU A 131 11.20 -1.72 -4.97
CA LEU A 131 11.36 -1.76 -6.43
C LEU A 131 12.85 -1.77 -6.82
N PRO A 132 13.19 -2.04 -8.08
CA PRO A 132 14.52 -1.78 -8.62
C PRO A 132 14.97 -0.36 -8.29
N ILE A 133 16.26 -0.18 -8.02
CA ILE A 133 16.83 1.09 -7.60
C ILE A 133 16.75 2.09 -8.77
N PRO A 134 16.14 3.27 -8.58
CA PRO A 134 16.08 4.29 -9.63
C PRO A 134 17.47 4.61 -10.20
N ASP A 135 17.54 4.87 -11.51
CA ASP A 135 18.74 5.15 -12.30
C ASP A 135 19.85 4.09 -12.30
N VAL A 136 19.70 3.03 -11.51
CA VAL A 136 20.71 1.94 -11.43
C VAL A 136 20.17 0.65 -12.03
N GLU A 137 18.99 0.24 -11.62
CA GLU A 137 18.33 -1.02 -11.98
C GLU A 137 16.90 -0.80 -12.49
N GLY A 138 16.37 0.39 -12.28
CA GLY A 138 15.01 0.81 -12.58
C GLY A 138 14.96 2.11 -13.40
N PRO A 139 13.76 2.65 -13.61
CA PRO A 139 13.58 3.94 -14.25
C PRO A 139 14.10 5.08 -13.38
N PRO A 140 14.23 6.30 -13.90
CA PRO A 140 14.68 7.46 -13.12
C PRO A 140 13.79 7.78 -11.92
N SER A 141 12.48 7.60 -12.04
CA SER A 141 11.53 7.78 -10.95
C SER A 141 10.30 6.91 -11.13
N TYR A 142 9.69 6.52 -10.01
CA TYR A 142 8.40 5.83 -9.97
C TYR A 142 7.24 6.77 -9.60
N SER A 143 7.53 7.95 -9.08
CA SER A 143 6.50 8.92 -8.65
C SER A 143 5.65 9.38 -9.84
N GLY A 144 4.34 9.38 -9.68
CA GLY A 144 3.38 9.74 -10.72
C GLY A 144 3.22 8.72 -11.85
N GLN A 145 3.88 7.55 -11.75
CA GLN A 145 3.80 6.49 -12.75
C GLN A 145 2.68 5.50 -12.46
N THR A 146 2.24 4.78 -13.48
CA THR A 146 1.45 3.56 -13.32
C THR A 146 2.32 2.37 -13.69
N LEU A 147 2.45 1.44 -12.76
CA LEU A 147 3.30 0.26 -12.89
C LEU A 147 2.47 -0.96 -13.28
N LEU A 148 3.03 -1.83 -14.09
CA LEU A 148 2.52 -3.17 -14.38
C LEU A 148 3.53 -4.20 -13.93
N PHE A 149 3.08 -5.17 -13.15
CA PHE A 149 3.80 -6.39 -12.84
C PHE A 149 3.18 -7.54 -13.62
N THR A 150 3.96 -8.17 -14.48
CA THR A 150 3.57 -9.38 -15.21
C THR A 150 4.27 -10.57 -14.61
N ARG A 151 3.51 -11.61 -14.22
CA ARG A 151 4.06 -12.85 -13.68
C ARG A 151 4.71 -13.64 -14.81
N GLU A 152 6.02 -13.85 -14.76
CA GLU A 152 6.75 -14.65 -15.75
C GLU A 152 6.95 -16.10 -15.30
N SER A 153 7.15 -16.31 -14.02
CA SER A 153 7.30 -17.63 -13.42
C SER A 153 7.01 -17.53 -11.91
N PRO A 154 6.94 -18.64 -11.18
CA PRO A 154 6.83 -18.59 -9.72
C PRO A 154 7.90 -17.66 -9.12
N ASN A 155 7.47 -16.71 -8.30
CA ASN A 155 8.32 -15.73 -7.62
C ASN A 155 9.12 -14.78 -8.54
N SER A 156 8.76 -14.65 -9.84
CA SER A 156 9.45 -13.77 -10.78
C SER A 156 8.47 -12.93 -11.59
N TYR A 157 8.69 -11.61 -11.60
CA TYR A 157 7.75 -10.61 -12.12
C TYR A 157 8.50 -9.59 -12.97
N ARG A 158 7.99 -9.34 -14.18
CA ARG A 158 8.48 -8.24 -15.03
C ARG A 158 7.74 -6.96 -14.64
N LEU A 159 8.52 -5.92 -14.38
CA LEU A 159 8.04 -4.57 -14.14
C LEU A 159 8.07 -3.76 -15.43
N SER A 160 6.98 -3.06 -15.72
CA SER A 160 6.87 -2.10 -16.83
C SER A 160 6.21 -0.81 -16.34
N LEU A 161 6.58 0.32 -16.95
CA LEU A 161 5.90 1.60 -16.78
C LEU A 161 4.92 1.79 -17.95
N GLY A 162 3.69 2.19 -17.64
CA GLY A 162 2.66 2.36 -18.65
C GLY A 162 2.73 3.69 -19.38
N THR A 163 2.61 3.66 -20.70
CA THR A 163 2.18 4.82 -21.47
C THR A 163 0.69 5.09 -21.22
N PRO A 164 0.16 6.30 -21.50
CA PRO A 164 -1.27 6.59 -21.32
C PRO A 164 -2.20 5.59 -22.02
N ALA A 165 -1.84 5.11 -23.20
CA ALA A 165 -2.63 4.15 -23.98
C ALA A 165 -2.62 2.74 -23.33
N GLU A 166 -1.46 2.31 -22.83
CA GLU A 166 -1.33 1.03 -22.12
C GLU A 166 -2.09 1.05 -20.81
N ILE A 167 -1.98 2.15 -20.03
CA ILE A 167 -2.72 2.34 -18.79
C ILE A 167 -4.23 2.25 -19.02
N ALA A 168 -4.74 2.94 -20.04
CA ALA A 168 -6.15 2.87 -20.42
C ALA A 168 -6.58 1.43 -20.75
N THR A 169 -5.71 0.68 -21.44
CA THR A 169 -5.95 -0.73 -21.77
C THR A 169 -5.97 -1.61 -20.53
N TRP A 170 -5.04 -1.43 -19.59
CA TRP A 170 -4.99 -2.22 -18.34
C TRP A 170 -6.22 -1.95 -17.46
N LYS A 171 -6.59 -0.66 -17.33
CA LYS A 171 -7.81 -0.26 -16.61
C LYS A 171 -9.06 -0.89 -17.22
N ALA A 172 -9.21 -0.81 -18.54
CA ALA A 172 -10.36 -1.39 -19.23
C ALA A 172 -10.45 -2.92 -19.04
N LYS A 173 -9.33 -3.65 -19.11
CA LYS A 173 -9.29 -5.09 -18.88
C LYS A 173 -9.74 -5.45 -17.46
N SER A 174 -9.17 -4.80 -16.44
CA SER A 174 -9.55 -5.08 -15.06
C SER A 174 -10.98 -4.63 -14.73
N GLN A 175 -11.46 -3.51 -15.29
CA GLN A 175 -12.86 -3.08 -15.14
C GLN A 175 -13.84 -4.10 -15.75
N SER A 176 -13.56 -4.58 -16.96
CA SER A 176 -14.39 -5.60 -17.61
C SER A 176 -14.42 -6.92 -16.85
N ALA A 177 -13.35 -7.26 -16.15
CA ALA A 177 -13.27 -8.45 -15.30
C ALA A 177 -13.82 -8.23 -13.87
N GLY A 178 -14.22 -7.00 -13.50
CA GLY A 178 -14.63 -6.67 -12.14
C GLY A 178 -13.49 -6.73 -11.12
N THR A 179 -12.26 -6.55 -11.57
CA THR A 179 -11.03 -6.69 -10.76
C THR A 179 -10.22 -5.39 -10.70
N SER A 180 -10.90 -4.26 -10.85
CA SER A 180 -10.38 -2.91 -10.64
C SER A 180 -10.82 -2.42 -9.27
N TYR A 181 -9.90 -1.85 -8.51
CA TYR A 181 -10.09 -1.46 -7.12
C TYR A 181 -9.55 -0.05 -6.86
N ALA A 182 -10.19 0.68 -5.94
CA ALA A 182 -9.70 1.97 -5.47
C ALA A 182 -9.09 1.83 -4.07
N MET A 183 -7.95 2.46 -3.85
CA MET A 183 -7.34 2.62 -2.53
C MET A 183 -7.98 3.82 -1.81
N ARG A 184 -7.85 3.86 -0.49
CA ARG A 184 -8.38 4.98 0.31
C ARG A 184 -7.78 6.34 -0.07
N SER A 185 -6.59 6.37 -0.66
CA SER A 185 -5.93 7.58 -1.17
C SER A 185 -6.54 8.10 -2.49
N GLY A 186 -7.46 7.38 -3.11
CA GLY A 186 -7.98 7.66 -4.44
C GLY A 186 -7.19 7.01 -5.58
N ARG A 187 -5.99 6.47 -5.32
CA ARG A 187 -5.23 5.70 -6.30
C ARG A 187 -5.96 4.41 -6.65
N GLU A 188 -5.79 3.98 -7.89
CA GLU A 188 -6.37 2.75 -8.38
C GLU A 188 -5.32 1.66 -8.59
N PHE A 189 -5.78 0.43 -8.53
CA PHE A 189 -5.03 -0.76 -8.91
C PHE A 189 -5.98 -1.82 -9.44
N GLY A 190 -5.45 -2.79 -10.14
CA GLY A 190 -6.27 -3.87 -10.65
C GLY A 190 -5.44 -5.03 -11.17
N VAL A 191 -6.16 -6.11 -11.53
CA VAL A 191 -5.55 -7.35 -12.05
C VAL A 191 -6.29 -7.87 -13.27
N PHE A 192 -5.59 -8.61 -14.14
CA PHE A 192 -6.16 -9.30 -15.28
C PHE A 192 -5.25 -10.43 -15.77
#